data_75dded932b65a5b86c962092a76dd310
#
_entry.id   75dded932b65a5b86c962092a76dd310
#
_cell.length_a   1.000
_cell.length_b   1.000
_cell.length_c   1.000
_cell.angle_alpha   90.00
_cell.angle_beta   90.00
_cell.angle_gamma   90.00
#
_symmetry.space_group_name_H-M   'P 1'
#
loop_
_entity.id
_entity.type
_entity.pdbx_description
1 polymer ?
#
loop_
_entity_poly.entity_id
_entity_poly.type
_entity_poly.pdbx_seq_one_letter_code
_entity_poly.pdbx_strand_id
1 'polypeptide(L)'
;MARNRRTKEEVLEAKIVKIDDELAKCNEKISTLTDEKNKIENELKVLRDAKLKAEQEKKMVDLVKLMDSKGYTVEDLEKLMSMPKPTVEQEEQTEED
;
A
#
# COMPACT_ATOMS: atom_id res chain seq x y z
N MET A 1 2.48 -56.93 -38.64
CA MET A 1 2.06 -56.81 -37.26
C MET A 1 1.61 -55.38 -36.95
N ALA A 2 0.44 -55.25 -36.50
CA ALA A 2 -0.08 -53.92 -36.21
C ALA A 2 0.52 -53.38 -34.91
N ARG A 3 1.16 -52.28 -35.04
CA ARG A 3 1.64 -51.57 -33.87
C ARG A 3 0.61 -50.47 -33.58
N ASN A 4 0.36 -50.27 -32.33
CA ASN A 4 -0.53 -49.21 -31.93
C ASN A 4 0.13 -47.87 -32.12
N ARG A 5 0.11 -47.39 -33.35
CA ARG A 5 0.60 -46.05 -33.63
C ARG A 5 -0.51 -45.07 -33.36
N ARG A 6 -0.14 -44.04 -32.64
CA ARG A 6 -1.10 -42.99 -32.40
C ARG A 6 -1.37 -42.25 -33.69
N THR A 7 -2.58 -41.87 -33.90
CA THR A 7 -2.96 -40.98 -35.01
C THR A 7 -2.40 -39.60 -34.70
N LYS A 8 -2.37 -38.75 -35.72
CA LYS A 8 -1.97 -37.36 -35.55
C LYS A 8 -2.88 -36.68 -34.54
N GLU A 9 -4.16 -36.99 -34.58
CA GLU A 9 -5.13 -36.45 -33.65
C GLU A 9 -4.79 -36.83 -32.21
N GLU A 10 -4.50 -38.09 -31.96
CA GLU A 10 -4.13 -38.56 -30.62
C GLU A 10 -2.84 -37.90 -30.12
N VAL A 11 -1.87 -37.72 -31.00
CA VAL A 11 -0.59 -37.04 -30.63
C VAL A 11 -0.85 -35.60 -30.27
N LEU A 12 -1.68 -34.91 -31.03
CA LEU A 12 -2.01 -33.53 -30.75
C LEU A 12 -2.81 -33.39 -29.46
N GLU A 13 -3.76 -34.31 -29.21
CA GLU A 13 -4.51 -34.35 -27.97
C GLU A 13 -3.58 -34.53 -26.75
N ALA A 14 -2.60 -35.43 -26.86
CA ALA A 14 -1.65 -35.69 -25.82
C ALA A 14 -0.77 -34.43 -25.53
N LYS A 15 -0.44 -33.71 -26.60
CA LYS A 15 0.30 -32.45 -26.45
C LYS A 15 -0.53 -31.40 -25.73
N ILE A 16 -1.80 -31.33 -26.05
CA ILE A 16 -2.72 -30.38 -25.39
C ILE A 16 -2.81 -30.70 -23.89
N VAL A 17 -2.98 -31.96 -23.56
CA VAL A 17 -3.05 -32.38 -22.15
C VAL A 17 -1.79 -31.97 -21.40
N LYS A 18 -0.64 -32.18 -22.02
CA LYS A 18 0.65 -31.83 -21.42
C LYS A 18 0.76 -30.32 -21.19
N ILE A 19 0.34 -29.54 -22.19
CA ILE A 19 0.38 -28.09 -22.09
C ILE A 19 -0.62 -27.62 -21.01
N ASP A 20 -1.78 -28.21 -20.95
CA ASP A 20 -2.79 -27.88 -19.94
C ASP A 20 -2.23 -28.15 -18.52
N ASP A 21 -1.52 -29.26 -18.35
CA ASP A 21 -0.89 -29.57 -17.06
C ASP A 21 0.16 -28.52 -16.69
N GLU A 22 0.95 -28.08 -17.67
CA GLU A 22 1.95 -27.06 -17.46
C GLU A 22 1.30 -25.71 -17.11
N LEU A 23 0.21 -25.38 -17.80
CA LEU A 23 -0.57 -24.18 -17.52
C LEU A 23 -1.13 -24.20 -16.11
N ALA A 24 -1.67 -25.34 -15.69
CA ALA A 24 -2.19 -25.49 -14.34
C ALA A 24 -1.10 -25.25 -13.30
N LYS A 25 0.09 -25.80 -13.52
CA LYS A 25 1.22 -25.58 -12.62
C LYS A 25 1.66 -24.12 -12.57
N CYS A 26 1.67 -23.45 -13.74
CA CYS A 26 2.00 -22.03 -13.81
C CYS A 26 0.97 -21.19 -13.09
N ASN A 27 -0.30 -21.48 -13.25
CA ASN A 27 -1.38 -20.77 -12.59
C ASN A 27 -1.30 -20.94 -11.07
N GLU A 28 -0.98 -22.16 -10.62
CA GLU A 28 -0.79 -22.41 -9.20
C GLU A 28 0.37 -21.60 -8.65
N LYS A 29 1.46 -21.54 -9.39
CA LYS A 29 2.63 -20.75 -9.01
C LYS A 29 2.30 -19.27 -8.96
N ILE A 30 1.55 -18.78 -9.95
CA ILE A 30 1.11 -17.37 -9.97
C ILE A 30 0.25 -17.07 -8.75
N SER A 31 -0.66 -17.97 -8.40
CA SER A 31 -1.52 -17.80 -7.23
C SER A 31 -0.69 -17.71 -5.94
N THR A 32 0.27 -18.61 -5.79
CA THR A 32 1.16 -18.61 -4.62
C THR A 32 1.96 -17.32 -4.52
N LEU A 33 2.54 -16.90 -5.65
CA LEU A 33 3.34 -15.67 -5.69
C LEU A 33 2.49 -14.42 -5.43
N THR A 34 1.26 -14.43 -5.93
CA THR A 34 0.32 -13.33 -5.69
C THR A 34 -0.01 -13.24 -4.21
N ASP A 35 -0.26 -14.38 -3.55
CA ASP A 35 -0.54 -14.41 -2.12
C ASP A 35 0.67 -13.90 -1.31
N GLU A 36 1.87 -14.32 -1.69
CA GLU A 36 3.09 -13.84 -1.05
C GLU A 36 3.27 -12.35 -1.21
N LYS A 37 3.02 -11.84 -2.42
CA LYS A 37 3.10 -10.42 -2.71
C LYS A 37 2.12 -9.62 -1.86
N ASN A 38 0.89 -10.08 -1.79
CA ASN A 38 -0.15 -9.41 -1.00
C ASN A 38 0.22 -9.39 0.48
N LYS A 39 0.78 -10.48 0.97
CA LYS A 39 1.23 -10.57 2.35
C LYS A 39 2.34 -9.55 2.64
N ILE A 40 3.31 -9.47 1.75
CA ILE A 40 4.42 -8.53 1.87
C ILE A 40 3.92 -7.09 1.79
N GLU A 41 3.01 -6.81 0.88
CA GLU A 41 2.42 -5.48 0.75
C GLU A 41 1.68 -5.05 2.01
N ASN A 42 0.96 -5.99 2.63
CA ASN A 42 0.27 -5.72 3.88
C ASN A 42 1.25 -5.44 5.02
N GLU A 43 2.33 -6.21 5.10
CA GLU A 43 3.38 -5.97 6.09
C GLU A 43 4.02 -4.60 5.90
N LEU A 44 4.29 -4.25 4.65
CA LEU A 44 4.88 -2.96 4.31
C LEU A 44 3.93 -1.81 4.69
N LYS A 45 2.65 -1.98 4.44
CA LYS A 45 1.64 -0.98 4.81
C LYS A 45 1.62 -0.76 6.32
N VAL A 46 1.64 -1.85 7.10
CA VAL A 46 1.67 -1.76 8.56
C VAL A 46 2.91 -1.01 9.04
N LEU A 47 4.08 -1.32 8.45
CA LEU A 47 5.32 -0.63 8.81
C LEU A 47 5.29 0.85 8.45
N ARG A 48 4.77 1.19 7.28
CA ARG A 48 4.65 2.58 6.85
C ARG A 48 3.69 3.36 7.74
N ASP A 49 2.57 2.75 8.10
CA ASP A 49 1.59 3.39 8.98
C ASP A 49 2.18 3.61 10.37
N ALA A 50 2.91 2.62 10.89
CA ALA A 50 3.58 2.73 12.18
C ALA A 50 4.64 3.84 12.17
N LYS A 51 5.40 3.93 11.08
CA LYS A 51 6.42 4.97 10.91
C LYS A 51 5.80 6.37 10.88
N LEU A 52 4.72 6.50 10.11
CA LEU A 52 4.00 7.77 10.01
C LEU A 52 3.45 8.20 11.38
N LYS A 53 2.87 7.26 12.11
CA LYS A 53 2.34 7.51 13.44
C LYS A 53 3.45 7.96 14.39
N ALA A 54 4.59 7.26 14.35
CA ALA A 54 5.75 7.62 15.19
C ALA A 54 6.26 9.02 14.86
N GLU A 55 6.29 9.40 13.59
CA GLU A 55 6.69 10.73 13.17
C GLU A 55 5.72 11.80 13.67
N GLN A 56 4.43 11.51 13.60
CA GLN A 56 3.40 12.43 14.09
C GLN A 56 3.50 12.60 15.60
N GLU A 57 3.72 11.51 16.33
CA GLU A 57 3.90 11.56 17.79
C GLU A 57 5.15 12.37 18.16
N LYS A 58 6.22 12.20 17.42
CA LYS A 58 7.44 12.96 17.64
C LYS A 58 7.20 14.45 17.42
N LYS A 59 6.52 14.81 16.34
CA LYS A 59 6.17 16.21 16.07
C LYS A 59 5.32 16.80 17.17
N MET A 60 4.40 16.01 17.71
CA MET A 60 3.55 16.45 18.81
C MET A 60 4.38 16.71 20.07
N VAL A 61 5.30 15.80 20.40
CA VAL A 61 6.19 15.95 21.54
C VAL A 61 7.07 17.19 21.36
N ASP A 62 7.62 17.38 20.17
CA ASP A 62 8.45 18.55 19.86
C ASP A 62 7.66 19.84 19.99
N LEU A 63 6.41 19.83 19.55
CA LEU A 63 5.51 20.98 19.67
C LEU A 63 5.26 21.32 21.15
N VAL A 64 4.97 20.31 21.97
CA VAL A 64 4.75 20.51 23.41
C VAL A 64 6.00 21.09 24.08
N LYS A 65 7.18 20.58 23.73
CA LYS A 65 8.44 21.09 24.26
C LYS A 65 8.65 22.54 23.86
N LEU A 66 8.34 22.89 22.63
CA LEU A 66 8.45 24.25 22.13
C LEU A 66 7.49 25.18 22.89
N MET A 67 6.27 24.74 23.11
CA MET A 67 5.27 25.49 23.85
C MET A 67 5.74 25.74 25.28
N ASP A 68 6.23 24.70 25.95
CA ASP A 68 6.75 24.82 27.30
C ASP A 68 7.91 25.81 27.37
N SER A 69 8.81 25.76 26.41
CA SER A 69 9.95 26.64 26.36
C SER A 69 9.55 28.10 26.16
N LYS A 70 8.42 28.35 25.54
CA LYS A 70 7.91 29.70 25.28
C LYS A 70 6.83 30.14 26.28
N GLY A 71 6.52 29.28 27.25
CA GLY A 71 5.59 29.63 28.31
C GLY A 71 4.12 29.49 27.92
N TYR A 72 3.82 28.80 26.80
CA TYR A 72 2.45 28.54 26.45
C TYR A 72 1.89 27.36 27.23
N THR A 73 0.61 27.42 27.52
CA THR A 73 -0.09 26.35 28.24
C THR A 73 -0.98 25.57 27.31
N VAL A 74 -1.51 24.45 27.79
CA VAL A 74 -2.49 23.64 27.04
C VAL A 74 -3.73 24.48 26.71
N GLU A 75 -4.13 25.37 27.63
CA GLU A 75 -5.26 26.27 27.41
C GLU A 75 -5.02 27.19 26.24
N ASP A 76 -3.79 27.70 26.10
CA ASP A 76 -3.43 28.54 24.95
C ASP A 76 -3.55 27.77 23.64
N LEU A 77 -3.16 26.51 23.65
CA LEU A 77 -3.29 25.64 22.48
C LEU A 77 -4.76 25.40 22.12
N GLU A 78 -5.59 25.15 23.12
CA GLU A 78 -7.02 24.97 22.90
C GLU A 78 -7.66 26.19 22.26
N LYS A 79 -7.26 27.37 22.68
CA LYS A 79 -7.72 28.60 22.07
C LYS A 79 -7.31 28.73 20.61
N LEU A 80 -6.07 28.38 20.32
CA LEU A 80 -5.59 28.38 18.93
C LEU A 80 -6.37 27.40 18.07
N MET A 81 -6.67 26.23 18.59
CA MET A 81 -7.39 25.20 17.85
C MET A 81 -8.85 25.57 17.62
N SER A 82 -9.42 26.42 18.46
CA SER A 82 -10.80 26.87 18.30
C SER A 82 -10.92 28.01 17.28
N MET A 83 -9.81 28.60 16.87
CA MET A 83 -9.80 29.63 15.85
C MET A 83 -10.03 29.04 14.46
N PRO A 84 -10.73 29.75 13.56
CA PRO A 84 -10.91 29.28 12.20
C PRO A 84 -9.55 29.17 11.50
N LYS A 85 -9.38 28.10 10.76
CA LYS A 85 -8.16 27.86 10.01
C LYS A 85 -8.08 28.82 8.83
N PRO A 86 -6.96 29.52 8.61
CA PRO A 86 -6.84 30.38 7.43
C PRO A 86 -6.92 29.53 6.16
N THR A 87 -7.61 30.07 5.16
CA THR A 87 -7.78 29.36 3.89
C THR A 87 -6.75 29.82 2.88
N VAL A 88 -6.29 28.88 2.07
CA VAL A 88 -5.36 29.16 0.97
C VAL A 88 -6.01 30.09 -0.04
N GLU A 89 -7.31 29.98 -0.18
CA GLU A 89 -8.08 30.82 -1.10
C GLU A 89 -7.94 32.30 -0.81
N GLN A 90 -7.88 32.67 0.46
CA GLN A 90 -7.70 34.07 0.83
C GLN A 90 -6.31 34.57 0.40
N GLU A 91 -5.32 33.73 0.49
CA GLU A 91 -3.97 34.08 0.06
C GLU A 91 -3.89 34.27 -1.46
N GLU A 92 -4.57 33.40 -2.20
CA GLU A 92 -4.63 33.48 -3.66
C GLU A 92 -5.29 34.75 -4.11
N GLN A 93 -6.39 35.13 -3.47
CA GLN A 93 -7.10 36.35 -3.80
C GLN A 93 -6.24 37.60 -3.57
N THR A 94 -5.44 37.54 -2.52
CA THR A 94 -4.53 38.62 -2.21
C THR A 94 -3.45 38.78 -3.27
N GLU A 95 -2.96 37.69 -3.80
CA GLU A 95 -1.93 37.70 -4.83
C GLU A 95 -2.42 38.23 -6.17
N GLU A 96 -3.67 38.01 -6.49
CA GLU A 96 -4.24 38.45 -7.76
C GLU A 96 -4.42 39.97 -7.81
N ASP A 97 -4.53 40.58 -6.71
CA ASP A 97 -4.63 42.04 -6.63
C ASP A 97 -3.30 42.73 -6.95
#